data_6e3dfc111fa037554de21925cd6363f9
#
_entry.id   6e3dfc111fa037554de21925cd6363f9
#
_cell.length_a   1.000
_cell.length_b   1.000
_cell.length_c   1.000
_cell.angle_alpha   90.00
_cell.angle_beta   90.00
_cell.angle_gamma   90.00
#
_symmetry.space_group_name_H-M   'P 1'
#
loop_
_entity.id
_entity.type
_entity.pdbx_description
1 polymer ?
#
loop_
_entity_poly.entity_id
_entity_poly.type
_entity_poly.pdbx_seq_one_letter_code
_entity_poly.pdbx_strand_id
1 'polypeptide(L)'
;MHKLKIALLSYRSAPFSGGQGIFVKELSNALLKRGHEIDIISGPPMPMLDPGIKLIKLEGLNLFETFSFRDRVLKLWNKKDKDFLDYYDFFKTLIGGFPEMYSFGERVKKYLSQKKDYDIVIDNQSLSSGMLEIQKNYPFVEIIHHPITKDFKYDLIYSNGYIQRFFKKRWYSFLKMNKKVAPKLKKIITVSLNSKKDIAIDFKTDPKRIHVIPNGLDLEVFKKNDVLERENFKIVTVASADVPLKGLDTTLKAISLILDKYPNTKLSVVGNPRENGHTERLIRQLNLTNHVSFKTNLSKEEVAYEYQSSSLAVISSLYEGFGFPAAEAMACGTPIISSNSSALPEIVQDFGQLYEPGNSDALKDCIENFYLNRSAFNDLAKKGSLYANETFNWEKIALDYEEQFLETIEKFNSC
;
A
#
# COMPACT_ATOMS: atom_id res chain seq x y z
N MET A 1 12.30 -9.65 -27.79
CA MET A 1 12.26 -8.87 -26.52
C MET A 1 13.69 -8.68 -26.03
N HIS A 2 14.07 -7.46 -25.67
CA HIS A 2 15.41 -7.22 -25.09
C HIS A 2 15.38 -7.67 -23.64
N LYS A 3 16.17 -8.68 -23.29
CA LYS A 3 16.33 -9.14 -21.90
C LYS A 3 17.09 -8.06 -21.12
N LEU A 4 16.48 -7.54 -20.05
CA LEU A 4 17.10 -6.57 -19.16
C LEU A 4 17.57 -7.23 -17.87
N LYS A 5 18.66 -6.72 -17.30
CA LYS A 5 19.10 -7.01 -15.95
C LYS A 5 18.71 -5.84 -15.04
N ILE A 6 17.76 -6.09 -14.13
CA ILE A 6 17.05 -5.10 -13.34
C ILE A 6 17.48 -5.20 -11.88
N ALA A 7 17.90 -4.08 -11.28
CA ALA A 7 18.04 -3.96 -9.83
C ALA A 7 16.79 -3.28 -9.25
N LEU A 8 15.98 -4.03 -8.51
CA LEU A 8 14.82 -3.49 -7.79
C LEU A 8 15.19 -3.31 -6.31
N LEU A 9 15.20 -2.06 -5.88
CA LEU A 9 15.58 -1.64 -4.53
C LEU A 9 14.35 -1.57 -3.63
N SER A 10 14.46 -2.05 -2.40
CA SER A 10 13.42 -1.90 -1.40
C SER A 10 14.00 -1.74 -0.02
N TYR A 11 13.77 -0.60 0.61
CA TYR A 11 14.28 -0.37 1.96
C TYR A 11 13.60 -1.24 3.01
N ARG A 12 12.38 -1.72 2.73
CA ARG A 12 11.57 -2.63 3.54
C ARG A 12 10.60 -3.42 2.67
N SER A 13 10.55 -4.72 2.88
CA SER A 13 9.66 -5.61 2.12
C SER A 13 9.04 -6.68 3.02
N ALA A 14 8.35 -6.26 4.09
CA ALA A 14 7.65 -7.22 4.95
C ALA A 14 6.69 -8.09 4.12
N PRO A 15 6.81 -9.43 4.19
CA PRO A 15 6.10 -10.31 3.26
C PRO A 15 4.60 -10.39 3.52
N PHE A 16 4.17 -10.12 4.76
CA PHE A 16 2.78 -10.29 5.20
C PHE A 16 2.12 -9.00 5.67
N SER A 17 2.83 -7.87 5.68
CA SER A 17 2.29 -6.59 6.15
C SER A 17 2.71 -5.44 5.26
N GLY A 18 1.73 -4.67 4.82
CA GLY A 18 1.94 -3.50 3.97
C GLY A 18 2.05 -3.84 2.48
N GLY A 19 1.54 -2.95 1.63
CA GLY A 19 1.49 -3.15 0.18
C GLY A 19 2.86 -3.21 -0.51
N GLN A 20 3.92 -2.64 0.09
CA GLN A 20 5.24 -2.54 -0.55
C GLN A 20 5.91 -3.91 -0.79
N GLY A 21 5.86 -4.81 0.21
CA GLY A 21 6.45 -6.15 0.07
C GLY A 21 5.71 -7.01 -0.96
N ILE A 22 4.38 -6.92 -0.98
CA ILE A 22 3.53 -7.59 -1.97
C ILE A 22 3.84 -7.05 -3.37
N PHE A 23 3.90 -5.72 -3.53
CA PHE A 23 4.24 -5.09 -4.80
C PHE A 23 5.60 -5.54 -5.34
N VAL A 24 6.65 -5.54 -4.51
CA VAL A 24 7.99 -5.99 -4.92
C VAL A 24 7.97 -7.43 -5.41
N LYS A 25 7.28 -8.33 -4.70
CA LYS A 25 7.14 -9.73 -5.08
C LYS A 25 6.41 -9.86 -6.42
N GLU A 26 5.24 -9.26 -6.54
CA GLU A 26 4.38 -9.44 -7.73
C GLU A 26 4.99 -8.80 -8.99
N LEU A 27 5.54 -7.57 -8.88
CA LEU A 27 6.22 -6.92 -10.00
C LEU A 27 7.43 -7.72 -10.45
N SER A 28 8.28 -8.19 -9.50
CA SER A 28 9.45 -8.97 -9.87
C SER A 28 9.09 -10.30 -10.54
N ASN A 29 8.02 -10.96 -10.09
CA ASN A 29 7.51 -12.17 -10.72
C ASN A 29 6.99 -11.92 -12.15
N ALA A 30 6.24 -10.83 -12.33
CA ALA A 30 5.71 -10.45 -13.63
C ALA A 30 6.84 -10.15 -14.63
N LEU A 31 7.86 -9.42 -14.20
CA LEU A 31 9.04 -9.11 -15.04
C LEU A 31 9.90 -10.37 -15.31
N LEU A 32 10.04 -11.27 -14.33
CA LEU A 32 10.74 -12.56 -14.52
C LEU A 32 10.03 -13.43 -15.58
N LYS A 33 8.69 -13.54 -15.53
CA LYS A 33 7.89 -14.26 -16.54
C LYS A 33 8.08 -13.68 -17.94
N ARG A 34 8.41 -12.40 -18.06
CA ARG A 34 8.74 -11.73 -19.33
C ARG A 34 10.18 -11.96 -19.79
N GLY A 35 10.97 -12.71 -19.03
CA GLY A 35 12.34 -13.13 -19.39
C GLY A 35 13.44 -12.18 -18.91
N HIS A 36 13.14 -11.19 -18.08
CA HIS A 36 14.15 -10.31 -17.46
C HIS A 36 14.90 -11.02 -16.34
N GLU A 37 16.11 -10.57 -16.05
CA GLU A 37 16.89 -10.97 -14.89
C GLU A 37 16.67 -9.94 -13.76
N ILE A 38 16.22 -10.41 -12.58
CA ILE A 38 15.83 -9.52 -11.48
C ILE A 38 16.68 -9.80 -10.25
N ASP A 39 17.39 -8.78 -9.79
CA ASP A 39 18.05 -8.75 -8.49
C ASP A 39 17.26 -7.83 -7.55
N ILE A 40 16.74 -8.38 -6.45
CA ILE A 40 16.13 -7.57 -5.39
C ILE A 40 17.21 -7.20 -4.39
N ILE A 41 17.45 -5.89 -4.23
CA ILE A 41 18.38 -5.35 -3.25
C ILE A 41 17.55 -4.79 -2.08
N SER A 42 17.53 -5.50 -0.95
CA SER A 42 16.60 -5.19 0.14
C SER A 42 17.30 -4.93 1.47
N GLY A 43 16.74 -3.95 2.21
CA GLY A 43 16.90 -3.81 3.65
C GLY A 43 15.89 -4.67 4.43
N PRO A 44 16.11 -4.87 5.75
CA PRO A 44 15.19 -5.63 6.59
C PRO A 44 13.89 -4.85 6.90
N PRO A 45 12.72 -5.54 7.04
CA PRO A 45 12.52 -6.98 6.85
C PRO A 45 12.60 -7.38 5.38
N MET A 46 13.19 -8.55 5.14
CA MET A 46 13.44 -9.05 3.78
C MET A 46 12.15 -9.57 3.13
N PRO A 47 12.01 -9.47 1.79
CA PRO A 47 10.89 -10.07 1.07
C PRO A 47 11.00 -11.61 1.02
N MET A 48 9.85 -12.27 0.89
CA MET A 48 9.78 -13.65 0.42
C MET A 48 9.65 -13.62 -1.10
N LEU A 49 10.63 -14.21 -1.79
CA LEU A 49 10.71 -14.20 -3.26
C LEU A 49 10.54 -15.60 -3.82
N ASP A 50 10.02 -15.67 -5.02
CA ASP A 50 9.86 -16.93 -5.74
C ASP A 50 11.21 -17.37 -6.39
N PRO A 51 11.37 -18.65 -6.72
CA PRO A 51 12.58 -19.16 -7.36
C PRO A 51 12.91 -18.42 -8.67
N GLY A 52 14.19 -18.14 -8.87
CA GLY A 52 14.67 -17.40 -10.07
C GLY A 52 14.92 -15.92 -9.83
N ILE A 53 14.48 -15.35 -8.71
CA ILE A 53 14.78 -13.97 -8.30
C ILE A 53 15.88 -13.98 -7.26
N LYS A 54 16.96 -13.26 -7.51
CA LYS A 54 18.09 -13.18 -6.59
C LYS A 54 17.87 -12.11 -5.53
N LEU A 55 18.06 -12.44 -4.26
CA LEU A 55 18.01 -11.52 -3.14
C LEU A 55 19.43 -11.10 -2.70
N ILE A 56 19.67 -9.80 -2.73
CA ILE A 56 20.88 -9.15 -2.19
C ILE A 56 20.48 -8.42 -0.93
N LYS A 57 20.98 -8.89 0.21
CA LYS A 57 20.64 -8.36 1.53
C LYS A 57 21.60 -7.23 1.90
N LEU A 58 21.06 -6.04 2.15
CA LEU A 58 21.79 -4.93 2.74
C LEU A 58 21.38 -4.79 4.21
N GLU A 59 22.10 -5.46 5.08
CA GLU A 59 21.75 -5.58 6.49
C GLU A 59 21.88 -4.24 7.22
N GLY A 60 20.79 -3.77 7.80
CA GLY A 60 20.71 -2.71 8.80
C GLY A 60 20.31 -3.30 10.17
N LEU A 61 20.14 -2.44 11.17
CA LEU A 61 19.77 -2.85 12.53
C LEU A 61 18.31 -3.30 12.67
N ASN A 62 17.45 -3.02 11.70
CA ASN A 62 15.99 -3.28 11.77
C ASN A 62 15.37 -2.82 13.10
N LEU A 63 15.48 -1.53 13.39
CA LEU A 63 15.04 -0.95 14.67
C LEU A 63 13.55 -0.55 14.67
N PHE A 64 12.89 -0.58 13.52
CA PHE A 64 11.50 -0.19 13.37
C PHE A 64 10.54 -1.02 14.25
N GLU A 65 10.76 -2.33 14.33
CA GLU A 65 9.95 -3.25 15.12
C GLU A 65 10.49 -3.45 16.55
N THR A 66 11.50 -2.67 16.94
CA THR A 66 12.18 -2.81 18.22
C THR A 66 11.86 -1.60 19.10
N PHE A 67 10.94 -1.78 20.05
CA PHE A 67 10.45 -0.69 20.90
C PHE A 67 11.22 -0.53 22.22
N SER A 68 11.80 -1.63 22.74
CA SER A 68 12.59 -1.62 23.96
C SER A 68 13.98 -1.03 23.72
N PHE A 69 14.41 -0.14 24.63
CA PHE A 69 15.78 0.40 24.61
C PHE A 69 16.83 -0.71 24.72
N ARG A 70 16.60 -1.68 25.60
CA ARG A 70 17.49 -2.81 25.82
C ARG A 70 17.68 -3.62 24.53
N ASP A 71 16.58 -3.90 23.82
CA ASP A 71 16.65 -4.70 22.59
C ASP A 71 17.36 -3.92 21.45
N ARG A 72 17.19 -2.61 21.40
CA ARG A 72 17.94 -1.75 20.45
C ARG A 72 19.43 -1.79 20.71
N VAL A 73 19.84 -1.70 22.00
CA VAL A 73 21.23 -1.82 22.41
C VAL A 73 21.78 -3.21 22.05
N LEU A 74 21.03 -4.28 22.35
CA LEU A 74 21.45 -5.64 21.99
C LEU A 74 21.59 -5.84 20.50
N LYS A 75 20.70 -5.32 19.66
CA LYS A 75 20.82 -5.37 18.20
C LYS A 75 22.09 -4.68 17.71
N LEU A 76 22.37 -3.48 18.21
CA LEU A 76 23.62 -2.79 17.89
C LEU A 76 24.84 -3.58 18.38
N TRP A 77 24.80 -4.09 19.63
CA TRP A 77 25.92 -4.81 20.22
C TRP A 77 26.26 -6.10 19.47
N ASN A 78 25.25 -6.88 19.13
CA ASN A 78 25.39 -8.20 18.52
C ASN A 78 25.74 -8.17 17.02
N LYS A 79 25.55 -7.03 16.32
CA LYS A 79 25.96 -6.91 14.93
C LYS A 79 27.50 -6.95 14.84
N LYS A 80 28.07 -7.89 14.06
CA LYS A 80 29.53 -8.08 13.96
C LYS A 80 30.18 -6.97 13.15
N ASP A 81 29.72 -6.71 11.94
CA ASP A 81 30.31 -5.73 11.01
C ASP A 81 29.53 -4.40 11.05
N LYS A 82 29.80 -3.63 12.11
CA LYS A 82 29.16 -2.32 12.30
C LYS A 82 29.77 -1.25 11.40
N ASP A 83 28.90 -0.48 10.75
CA ASP A 83 29.32 0.72 10.02
C ASP A 83 28.79 2.00 10.69
N PHE A 84 29.20 3.15 10.16
CA PHE A 84 28.75 4.46 10.65
C PHE A 84 27.22 4.60 10.58
N LEU A 85 26.57 3.98 9.58
CA LEU A 85 25.12 4.06 9.39
C LEU A 85 24.37 3.28 10.47
N ASP A 86 24.96 2.23 11.05
CA ASP A 86 24.34 1.51 12.18
C ASP A 86 24.27 2.40 13.43
N TYR A 87 25.34 3.13 13.73
CA TYR A 87 25.32 4.10 14.83
C TYR A 87 24.36 5.26 14.55
N TYR A 88 24.32 5.75 13.31
CA TYR A 88 23.37 6.77 12.88
C TYR A 88 21.94 6.30 13.08
N ASP A 89 21.60 5.08 12.63
CA ASP A 89 20.25 4.48 12.78
C ASP A 89 19.88 4.35 14.26
N PHE A 90 20.80 3.86 15.08
CA PHE A 90 20.59 3.71 16.51
C PHE A 90 20.27 5.06 17.18
N PHE A 91 21.14 6.06 17.05
CA PHE A 91 20.94 7.36 17.70
C PHE A 91 19.72 8.11 17.17
N LYS A 92 19.47 8.06 15.86
CA LYS A 92 18.26 8.68 15.28
C LYS A 92 16.98 8.06 15.78
N THR A 93 16.96 6.74 15.92
CA THR A 93 15.78 6.01 16.45
C THR A 93 15.55 6.31 17.93
N LEU A 94 16.63 6.45 18.74
CA LEU A 94 16.50 6.82 20.16
C LEU A 94 15.81 8.17 20.36
N ILE A 95 16.04 9.12 19.48
CA ILE A 95 15.39 10.43 19.54
C ILE A 95 14.06 10.47 18.75
N GLY A 96 13.48 9.32 18.43
CA GLY A 96 12.17 9.20 17.81
C GLY A 96 12.13 9.45 16.30
N GLY A 97 13.26 9.42 15.61
CA GLY A 97 13.33 9.55 14.14
C GLY A 97 13.21 8.20 13.43
N PHE A 98 12.98 8.26 12.12
CA PHE A 98 12.97 7.09 11.22
C PHE A 98 14.09 7.24 10.18
N PRO A 99 15.28 6.67 10.43
CA PRO A 99 16.46 6.85 9.58
C PRO A 99 16.57 5.85 8.43
N GLU A 100 15.82 4.76 8.44
CA GLU A 100 16.02 3.59 7.57
C GLU A 100 16.05 3.93 6.07
N MET A 101 15.19 4.85 5.61
CA MET A 101 15.20 5.28 4.20
C MET A 101 16.55 5.90 3.79
N TYR A 102 17.12 6.74 4.67
CA TYR A 102 18.42 7.39 4.42
C TYR A 102 19.55 6.37 4.41
N SER A 103 19.67 5.58 5.47
CA SER A 103 20.78 4.63 5.64
C SER A 103 20.73 3.51 4.58
N PHE A 104 19.55 3.05 4.19
CA PHE A 104 19.38 2.13 3.07
C PHE A 104 19.93 2.72 1.77
N GLY A 105 19.52 3.93 1.42
CA GLY A 105 20.00 4.57 0.18
C GLY A 105 21.50 4.79 0.15
N GLU A 106 22.15 5.11 1.28
CA GLU A 106 23.60 5.24 1.36
C GLU A 106 24.31 3.88 1.21
N ARG A 107 23.74 2.78 1.79
CA ARG A 107 24.24 1.41 1.60
C ARG A 107 24.10 0.96 0.14
N VAL A 108 22.95 1.20 -0.48
CA VAL A 108 22.71 0.88 -1.91
C VAL A 108 23.67 1.65 -2.80
N LYS A 109 23.84 2.96 -2.57
CA LYS A 109 24.80 3.78 -3.33
C LYS A 109 26.20 3.19 -3.28
N LYS A 110 26.69 2.81 -2.09
CA LYS A 110 27.99 2.16 -1.91
C LYS A 110 28.06 0.81 -2.64
N TYR A 111 27.01 -0.01 -2.56
CA TYR A 111 26.96 -1.29 -3.25
C TYR A 111 27.01 -1.13 -4.78
N LEU A 112 26.18 -0.25 -5.34
CA LEU A 112 26.08 -0.03 -6.78
C LEU A 112 27.30 0.68 -7.36
N SER A 113 28.04 1.48 -6.57
CA SER A 113 29.29 2.09 -7.05
C SER A 113 30.37 1.05 -7.44
N GLN A 114 30.26 -0.16 -6.95
CA GLN A 114 31.15 -1.29 -7.23
C GLN A 114 30.60 -2.24 -8.31
N LYS A 115 29.41 -1.98 -8.84
CA LYS A 115 28.71 -2.78 -9.84
C LYS A 115 28.40 -1.93 -11.04
N LYS A 116 28.45 -2.49 -12.26
CA LYS A 116 28.12 -1.79 -13.51
C LYS A 116 27.30 -2.66 -14.46
N ASP A 117 26.69 -3.72 -13.94
CA ASP A 117 26.09 -4.77 -14.74
C ASP A 117 24.55 -4.75 -14.76
N TYR A 118 23.93 -3.66 -14.28
CA TYR A 118 22.47 -3.46 -14.36
C TYR A 118 22.13 -2.51 -15.49
N ASP A 119 21.15 -2.90 -16.31
CA ASP A 119 20.59 -2.06 -17.37
C ASP A 119 19.73 -0.93 -16.80
N ILE A 120 19.05 -1.18 -15.67
CA ILE A 120 18.21 -0.22 -14.99
C ILE A 120 18.15 -0.48 -13.47
N VAL A 121 18.03 0.59 -12.72
CA VAL A 121 17.81 0.56 -11.27
C VAL A 121 16.45 1.18 -10.94
N ILE A 122 15.66 0.50 -10.13
CA ILE A 122 14.32 0.91 -9.72
C ILE A 122 14.31 1.02 -8.21
N ASP A 123 13.92 2.16 -7.65
CA ASP A 123 13.71 2.31 -6.20
C ASP A 123 12.25 2.25 -5.83
N ASN A 124 11.93 1.41 -4.84
CA ASN A 124 10.58 1.28 -4.31
C ASN A 124 10.41 2.18 -3.08
N GLN A 125 10.13 3.46 -3.36
CA GLN A 125 9.69 4.47 -2.39
C GLN A 125 10.67 4.79 -1.25
N SER A 126 11.98 4.62 -1.41
CA SER A 126 12.89 5.09 -0.36
C SER A 126 13.06 6.61 -0.38
N LEU A 127 13.05 7.21 -1.57
CA LEU A 127 13.26 8.65 -1.77
C LEU A 127 14.50 9.15 -1.00
N SER A 128 15.52 8.30 -0.90
CA SER A 128 16.77 8.62 -0.22
C SER A 128 17.63 9.56 -1.05
N SER A 129 18.45 10.36 -0.36
CA SER A 129 19.48 11.21 -1.01
C SER A 129 20.44 10.40 -1.88
N GLY A 130 20.73 9.15 -1.52
CA GLY A 130 21.57 8.24 -2.32
C GLY A 130 21.06 8.00 -3.73
N MET A 131 19.73 8.07 -3.96
CA MET A 131 19.11 7.87 -5.27
C MET A 131 19.51 8.95 -6.27
N LEU A 132 19.82 10.17 -5.81
CA LEU A 132 20.31 11.25 -6.70
C LEU A 132 21.70 10.97 -7.28
N GLU A 133 22.54 10.23 -6.57
CA GLU A 133 23.84 9.79 -7.10
C GLU A 133 23.71 8.56 -7.99
N ILE A 134 22.80 7.63 -7.64
CA ILE A 134 22.53 6.44 -8.44
C ILE A 134 22.01 6.84 -9.83
N GLN A 135 21.05 7.77 -9.93
CA GLN A 135 20.49 8.24 -11.22
C GLN A 135 21.50 8.95 -12.14
N LYS A 136 22.70 9.32 -11.64
CA LYS A 136 23.78 9.86 -12.49
C LYS A 136 24.56 8.76 -13.21
N ASN A 137 24.58 7.55 -12.62
CA ASN A 137 25.43 6.45 -13.05
C ASN A 137 24.62 5.31 -13.69
N TYR A 138 23.30 5.30 -13.54
CA TYR A 138 22.39 4.28 -14.06
C TYR A 138 21.10 4.90 -14.63
N PRO A 139 20.49 4.30 -15.65
CA PRO A 139 19.07 4.52 -15.91
C PRO A 139 18.29 4.24 -14.61
N PHE A 140 17.45 5.19 -14.19
CA PHE A 140 16.86 5.14 -12.85
C PHE A 140 15.37 5.52 -12.87
N VAL A 141 14.56 4.74 -12.18
CA VAL A 141 13.14 4.99 -11.95
C VAL A 141 12.84 4.95 -10.47
N GLU A 142 12.15 5.95 -9.97
CA GLU A 142 11.57 5.97 -8.61
C GLU A 142 10.10 5.58 -8.66
N ILE A 143 9.68 4.61 -7.85
CA ILE A 143 8.26 4.28 -7.66
C ILE A 143 7.80 4.93 -6.37
N ILE A 144 6.75 5.76 -6.45
CA ILE A 144 6.13 6.39 -5.30
C ILE A 144 4.66 5.99 -5.26
N HIS A 145 4.29 5.09 -4.35
CA HIS A 145 2.90 4.62 -4.22
C HIS A 145 1.95 5.74 -3.80
N HIS A 146 2.38 6.56 -2.86
CA HIS A 146 1.73 7.80 -2.45
C HIS A 146 2.69 8.67 -1.62
N PRO A 147 2.45 9.97 -1.54
CA PRO A 147 3.27 10.81 -0.68
C PRO A 147 2.89 10.59 0.79
N ILE A 148 3.84 10.09 1.59
CA ILE A 148 3.67 9.84 3.04
C ILE A 148 3.30 11.11 3.84
N THR A 149 3.32 12.26 3.20
CA THR A 149 2.80 13.53 3.76
C THR A 149 1.33 13.45 4.14
N LYS A 150 0.54 12.61 3.47
CA LYS A 150 -0.88 12.40 3.80
C LYS A 150 -1.02 11.62 5.11
N ASP A 151 -0.24 10.54 5.27
CA ASP A 151 -0.18 9.77 6.52
C ASP A 151 0.21 10.68 7.68
N PHE A 152 1.24 11.50 7.50
CA PHE A 152 1.67 12.47 8.51
C PHE A 152 0.58 13.47 8.89
N LYS A 153 -0.17 13.99 7.90
CA LYS A 153 -1.27 14.92 8.16
C LYS A 153 -2.35 14.28 9.03
N TYR A 154 -2.81 13.08 8.66
CA TYR A 154 -3.83 12.36 9.41
C TYR A 154 -3.32 11.92 10.79
N ASP A 155 -2.09 11.44 10.89
CA ASP A 155 -1.46 11.11 12.18
C ASP A 155 -1.41 12.30 13.14
N LEU A 156 -1.21 13.52 12.64
CA LEU A 156 -1.26 14.73 13.46
C LEU A 156 -2.70 15.11 13.87
N ILE A 157 -3.68 14.94 12.97
CA ILE A 157 -5.10 15.24 13.28
C ILE A 157 -5.60 14.35 14.41
N TYR A 158 -5.29 13.05 14.35
CA TYR A 158 -5.74 12.05 15.33
C TYR A 158 -4.80 11.89 16.53
N SER A 159 -3.76 12.72 16.66
CA SER A 159 -2.86 12.69 17.80
C SER A 159 -3.45 13.39 19.02
N ASN A 160 -3.41 12.71 20.18
CA ASN A 160 -3.87 13.23 21.47
C ASN A 160 -2.72 13.95 22.19
N GLY A 161 -2.80 15.28 22.24
CA GLY A 161 -1.88 16.12 23.03
C GLY A 161 -0.52 16.43 22.37
N TYR A 162 0.23 17.32 23.02
CA TYR A 162 1.47 17.88 22.46
C TYR A 162 2.62 16.88 22.37
N ILE A 163 2.73 15.97 23.33
CA ILE A 163 3.81 14.97 23.40
C ILE A 163 3.71 14.01 22.21
N GLN A 164 2.50 13.48 21.95
CA GLN A 164 2.31 12.56 20.83
C GLN A 164 2.57 13.25 19.49
N ARG A 165 2.09 14.50 19.31
CA ARG A 165 2.38 15.32 18.12
C ARG A 165 3.87 15.59 17.93
N PHE A 166 4.60 15.82 19.02
CA PHE A 166 6.06 16.01 18.96
C PHE A 166 6.76 14.76 18.45
N PHE A 167 6.46 13.57 18.99
CA PHE A 167 7.06 12.32 18.51
C PHE A 167 6.66 12.00 17.07
N LYS A 168 5.42 12.24 16.66
CA LYS A 168 5.01 12.10 15.25
C LYS A 168 5.82 13.01 14.33
N LYS A 169 6.00 14.29 14.66
CA LYS A 169 6.84 15.21 13.89
C LYS A 169 8.29 14.74 13.78
N ARG A 170 8.84 14.14 14.83
CA ARG A 170 10.18 13.57 14.78
C ARG A 170 10.25 12.32 13.92
N TRP A 171 9.29 11.44 14.05
CA TRP A 171 9.17 10.25 13.23
C TRP A 171 9.16 10.59 11.74
N TYR A 172 8.29 11.48 11.33
CA TYR A 172 8.17 11.92 9.94
C TYR A 172 9.25 12.91 9.47
N SER A 173 10.34 13.08 10.24
CA SER A 173 11.41 14.01 9.86
C SER A 173 12.11 13.69 8.54
N PHE A 174 12.05 12.42 8.09
CA PHE A 174 12.55 11.98 6.78
C PHE A 174 11.81 12.64 5.60
N LEU A 175 10.59 13.11 5.76
CA LEU A 175 9.87 13.87 4.74
C LEU A 175 10.62 15.12 4.27
N LYS A 176 11.51 15.69 5.09
CA LYS A 176 12.39 16.79 4.67
C LYS A 176 13.36 16.33 3.57
N MET A 177 13.85 15.09 3.65
CA MET A 177 14.69 14.48 2.61
C MET A 177 13.86 14.19 1.37
N ASN A 178 12.72 13.53 1.51
CA ASN A 178 11.84 13.19 0.38
C ASN A 178 11.46 14.43 -0.44
N LYS A 179 11.09 15.55 0.22
CA LYS A 179 10.79 16.85 -0.41
C LYS A 179 11.97 17.49 -1.14
N LYS A 180 13.21 17.15 -0.78
CA LYS A 180 14.43 17.64 -1.47
C LYS A 180 14.85 16.73 -2.62
N VAL A 181 14.54 15.43 -2.53
CA VAL A 181 14.93 14.40 -3.50
C VAL A 181 13.94 14.33 -4.66
N ALA A 182 12.66 14.18 -4.37
CA ALA A 182 11.63 13.94 -5.39
C ALA A 182 11.64 14.95 -6.56
N PRO A 183 11.78 16.29 -6.34
CA PRO A 183 11.80 17.25 -7.45
C PRO A 183 13.01 17.10 -8.40
N LYS A 184 14.06 16.40 -7.96
CA LYS A 184 15.32 16.22 -8.71
C LYS A 184 15.38 14.89 -9.44
N LEU A 185 14.40 14.01 -9.23
CA LEU A 185 14.30 12.74 -9.93
C LEU A 185 13.87 12.96 -11.38
N LYS A 186 14.49 12.22 -12.31
CA LYS A 186 14.24 12.35 -13.74
C LYS A 186 12.97 11.62 -14.17
N LYS A 187 12.68 10.48 -13.56
CA LYS A 187 11.53 9.62 -13.86
C LYS A 187 10.90 9.10 -12.57
N ILE A 188 9.59 9.25 -12.46
CA ILE A 188 8.80 8.74 -11.33
C ILE A 188 7.63 7.95 -11.89
N ILE A 189 7.33 6.79 -11.30
CA ILE A 189 6.12 6.02 -11.55
C ILE A 189 5.28 6.06 -10.27
N THR A 190 3.97 6.22 -10.43
CA THR A 190 3.00 6.16 -9.33
C THR A 190 1.77 5.38 -9.74
N VAL A 191 0.91 5.06 -8.77
CA VAL A 191 -0.14 4.03 -8.93
C VAL A 191 -1.54 4.56 -9.22
N SER A 192 -1.73 5.90 -9.19
CA SER A 192 -3.02 6.54 -9.49
C SER A 192 -2.84 8.00 -9.93
N LEU A 193 -3.84 8.56 -10.60
CA LEU A 193 -3.87 9.98 -10.97
C LEU A 193 -3.91 10.87 -9.72
N ASN A 194 -4.63 10.43 -8.68
CA ASN A 194 -4.64 11.14 -7.41
C ASN A 194 -3.26 11.17 -6.76
N SER A 195 -2.55 10.03 -6.71
CA SER A 195 -1.17 9.98 -6.19
C SER A 195 -0.23 10.85 -7.01
N LYS A 196 -0.37 10.88 -8.35
CA LYS A 196 0.37 11.79 -9.23
C LYS A 196 0.15 13.26 -8.85
N LYS A 197 -1.11 13.67 -8.67
CA LYS A 197 -1.47 15.02 -8.24
C LYS A 197 -0.88 15.36 -6.87
N ASP A 198 -1.01 14.45 -5.92
CA ASP A 198 -0.52 14.65 -4.55
C ASP A 198 1.02 14.73 -4.50
N ILE A 199 1.74 13.89 -5.24
CA ILE A 199 3.21 13.92 -5.37
C ILE A 199 3.66 15.26 -5.98
N ALA A 200 3.00 15.70 -7.06
CA ALA A 200 3.32 16.96 -7.71
C ALA A 200 3.18 18.15 -6.75
N ILE A 201 2.11 18.19 -5.96
CA ILE A 201 1.84 19.28 -5.00
C ILE A 201 2.76 19.18 -3.78
N ASP A 202 2.79 18.03 -3.10
CA ASP A 202 3.42 17.89 -1.78
C ASP A 202 4.95 17.90 -1.86
N PHE A 203 5.50 17.40 -2.97
CA PHE A 203 6.94 17.37 -3.24
C PHE A 203 7.41 18.42 -4.25
N LYS A 204 6.50 19.21 -4.82
CA LYS A 204 6.82 20.23 -5.87
C LYS A 204 7.54 19.60 -7.07
N THR A 205 7.08 18.45 -7.50
CA THR A 205 7.64 17.69 -8.62
C THR A 205 6.91 18.03 -9.90
N ASP A 206 7.62 18.15 -11.02
CA ASP A 206 7.01 18.37 -12.33
C ASP A 206 6.10 17.18 -12.72
N PRO A 207 4.78 17.38 -12.93
CA PRO A 207 3.86 16.31 -13.29
C PRO A 207 4.22 15.55 -14.58
N LYS A 208 4.97 16.17 -15.49
CA LYS A 208 5.45 15.54 -16.73
C LYS A 208 6.45 14.41 -16.49
N ARG A 209 7.12 14.41 -15.34
CA ARG A 209 8.06 13.35 -14.94
C ARG A 209 7.38 12.20 -14.21
N ILE A 210 6.08 12.32 -13.91
CA ILE A 210 5.31 11.35 -13.13
C ILE A 210 4.40 10.57 -14.10
N HIS A 211 4.67 9.30 -14.27
CA HIS A 211 3.85 8.36 -15.04
C HIS A 211 2.95 7.57 -14.10
N VAL A 212 1.74 7.26 -14.55
CA VAL A 212 0.79 6.47 -13.76
C VAL A 212 0.73 5.07 -14.34
N ILE A 213 1.06 4.09 -13.51
CA ILE A 213 0.89 2.66 -13.80
C ILE A 213 0.19 2.07 -12.57
N PRO A 214 -1.03 1.55 -12.69
CA PRO A 214 -1.75 0.99 -11.55
C PRO A 214 -1.04 -0.24 -10.97
N ASN A 215 -1.42 -0.63 -9.75
CA ASN A 215 -0.97 -1.91 -9.22
C ASN A 215 -1.76 -3.06 -9.85
N GLY A 216 -1.10 -4.20 -10.01
CA GLY A 216 -1.76 -5.44 -10.37
C GLY A 216 -2.34 -6.16 -9.16
N LEU A 217 -3.24 -7.10 -9.45
CA LEU A 217 -3.82 -8.02 -8.49
C LEU A 217 -3.39 -9.45 -8.78
N ASP A 218 -3.41 -10.28 -7.75
CA ASP A 218 -3.33 -11.74 -7.89
C ASP A 218 -4.69 -12.27 -8.35
N LEU A 219 -4.92 -12.23 -9.67
CA LEU A 219 -6.20 -12.59 -10.29
C LEU A 219 -6.46 -14.11 -10.30
N GLU A 220 -5.49 -14.93 -9.93
CA GLU A 220 -5.73 -16.35 -9.65
C GLU A 220 -6.44 -16.56 -8.33
N VAL A 221 -6.19 -15.67 -7.37
CA VAL A 221 -6.80 -15.68 -6.04
C VAL A 221 -8.05 -14.79 -6.01
N PHE A 222 -7.90 -13.52 -6.36
CA PHE A 222 -9.01 -12.56 -6.37
C PHE A 222 -9.78 -12.66 -7.68
N LYS A 223 -10.72 -13.57 -7.72
CA LYS A 223 -11.61 -13.81 -8.89
C LYS A 223 -13.02 -14.12 -8.44
N LYS A 224 -13.96 -13.90 -9.34
CA LYS A 224 -15.35 -14.26 -9.09
C LYS A 224 -15.49 -15.76 -8.89
N ASN A 225 -16.29 -16.16 -7.91
CA ASN A 225 -16.67 -17.54 -7.67
C ASN A 225 -18.16 -17.70 -7.97
N ASP A 226 -18.51 -18.37 -9.09
CA ASP A 226 -19.89 -18.53 -9.55
C ASP A 226 -20.64 -19.62 -8.80
N VAL A 227 -19.96 -20.47 -8.03
CA VAL A 227 -20.56 -21.59 -7.28
C VAL A 227 -20.91 -21.17 -5.85
N LEU A 228 -20.19 -20.20 -5.30
CA LEU A 228 -20.38 -19.77 -3.92
C LEU A 228 -21.59 -18.82 -3.81
N GLU A 229 -22.59 -19.22 -3.03
CA GLU A 229 -23.70 -18.35 -2.68
C GLU A 229 -23.26 -17.29 -1.64
N ARG A 230 -23.63 -16.03 -1.89
CA ARG A 230 -23.36 -14.95 -0.96
C ARG A 230 -24.35 -14.92 0.19
N GLU A 231 -23.85 -14.67 1.39
CA GLU A 231 -24.69 -14.46 2.57
C GLU A 231 -25.42 -13.11 2.48
N ASN A 232 -26.74 -13.16 2.42
CA ASN A 232 -27.61 -12.03 2.08
C ASN A 232 -27.39 -10.74 2.87
N PHE A 233 -26.99 -10.83 4.14
CA PHE A 233 -26.81 -9.69 5.04
C PHE A 233 -25.38 -9.56 5.54
N LYS A 234 -24.43 -10.23 4.92
CA LYS A 234 -23.02 -10.12 5.22
C LYS A 234 -22.39 -8.97 4.43
N ILE A 235 -21.85 -8.02 5.14
CA ILE A 235 -21.03 -6.93 4.62
C ILE A 235 -19.58 -7.21 5.00
N VAL A 236 -18.64 -7.03 4.08
CA VAL A 236 -17.21 -7.14 4.35
C VAL A 236 -16.52 -5.79 4.23
N THR A 237 -15.56 -5.55 5.11
CA THR A 237 -14.59 -4.44 4.97
C THR A 237 -13.19 -4.95 5.31
N VAL A 238 -12.19 -4.53 4.53
CA VAL A 238 -10.78 -4.79 4.82
C VAL A 238 -10.16 -3.51 5.34
N ALA A 239 -9.93 -3.46 6.64
CA ALA A 239 -9.45 -2.25 7.30
C ALA A 239 -8.57 -2.62 8.50
N SER A 240 -7.40 -2.00 8.59
CA SER A 240 -6.63 -2.06 9.84
C SER A 240 -7.41 -1.34 10.92
N ALA A 241 -7.84 -2.07 11.94
CA ALA A 241 -8.52 -1.50 13.10
C ALA A 241 -7.61 -0.50 13.82
N ASP A 242 -8.22 0.50 14.44
CA ASP A 242 -7.52 1.60 15.12
C ASP A 242 -6.57 2.43 14.22
N VAL A 243 -6.73 2.35 12.89
CA VAL A 243 -6.07 3.23 11.91
C VAL A 243 -7.11 4.18 11.32
N PRO A 244 -7.15 5.45 11.76
CA PRO A 244 -8.22 6.38 11.37
C PRO A 244 -8.36 6.58 9.85
N LEU A 245 -7.25 6.52 9.11
CA LEU A 245 -7.26 6.61 7.64
C LEU A 245 -8.15 5.57 6.98
N LYS A 246 -8.36 4.40 7.59
CA LYS A 246 -9.17 3.33 7.02
C LYS A 246 -10.67 3.52 7.23
N GLY A 247 -11.08 4.53 8.00
CA GLY A 247 -12.47 4.95 8.13
C GLY A 247 -13.43 3.94 8.74
N LEU A 248 -12.91 2.93 9.46
CA LEU A 248 -13.75 1.87 10.05
C LEU A 248 -14.84 2.43 10.97
N ASP A 249 -14.57 3.54 11.67
CA ASP A 249 -15.56 4.24 12.50
C ASP A 249 -16.81 4.65 11.71
N THR A 250 -16.62 5.09 10.46
CA THR A 250 -17.74 5.47 9.56
C THR A 250 -18.59 4.25 9.25
N THR A 251 -17.95 3.11 8.93
CA THR A 251 -18.66 1.86 8.67
C THR A 251 -19.43 1.39 9.90
N LEU A 252 -18.80 1.38 11.08
CA LEU A 252 -19.44 0.94 12.34
C LEU A 252 -20.68 1.79 12.65
N LYS A 253 -20.58 3.11 12.53
CA LYS A 253 -21.71 4.03 12.75
C LYS A 253 -22.83 3.78 11.74
N ALA A 254 -22.51 3.63 10.44
CA ALA A 254 -23.50 3.34 9.42
C ALA A 254 -24.22 2.01 9.66
N ILE A 255 -23.47 0.94 10.06
CA ILE A 255 -24.07 -0.33 10.45
C ILE A 255 -25.04 -0.15 11.63
N SER A 256 -24.64 0.58 12.68
CA SER A 256 -25.54 0.84 13.83
C SER A 256 -26.85 1.51 13.39
N LEU A 257 -26.80 2.44 12.44
CA LEU A 257 -27.97 3.17 11.95
C LEU A 257 -28.93 2.32 11.11
N ILE A 258 -28.45 1.25 10.47
CA ILE A 258 -29.33 0.41 9.62
C ILE A 258 -29.98 -0.76 10.37
N LEU A 259 -29.52 -1.12 11.56
CA LEU A 259 -29.98 -2.32 12.27
C LEU A 259 -31.46 -2.30 12.63
N ASP A 260 -32.06 -1.15 12.86
CA ASP A 260 -33.49 -1.03 13.13
C ASP A 260 -34.33 -1.55 11.95
N LYS A 261 -33.87 -1.32 10.74
CA LYS A 261 -34.55 -1.74 9.51
C LYS A 261 -34.06 -3.10 8.99
N TYR A 262 -32.77 -3.39 9.18
CA TYR A 262 -32.11 -4.63 8.70
C TYR A 262 -31.37 -5.34 9.84
N PRO A 263 -32.10 -5.93 10.82
CA PRO A 263 -31.52 -6.48 12.05
C PRO A 263 -30.60 -7.69 11.83
N ASN A 264 -30.66 -8.33 10.68
CA ASN A 264 -29.82 -9.47 10.33
C ASN A 264 -28.45 -9.07 9.74
N THR A 265 -28.18 -7.76 9.58
CA THR A 265 -26.90 -7.29 9.01
C THR A 265 -25.74 -7.70 9.90
N LYS A 266 -24.71 -8.28 9.27
CA LYS A 266 -23.44 -8.68 9.88
C LYS A 266 -22.30 -7.98 9.16
N LEU A 267 -21.32 -7.50 9.90
CA LEU A 267 -20.10 -6.91 9.37
C LEU A 267 -18.90 -7.84 9.67
N SER A 268 -18.28 -8.34 8.60
CA SER A 268 -16.98 -9.01 8.66
C SER A 268 -15.86 -8.00 8.44
N VAL A 269 -15.01 -7.81 9.43
CA VAL A 269 -13.85 -6.90 9.35
C VAL A 269 -12.59 -7.74 9.21
N VAL A 270 -11.98 -7.69 8.04
CA VAL A 270 -10.67 -8.31 7.81
C VAL A 270 -9.59 -7.35 8.31
N GLY A 271 -8.99 -7.67 9.46
CA GLY A 271 -7.99 -6.84 10.13
C GLY A 271 -7.85 -7.17 11.61
N ASN A 272 -6.77 -6.70 12.20
CA ASN A 272 -6.45 -7.00 13.59
C ASN A 272 -6.88 -5.83 14.50
N PRO A 273 -7.87 -6.01 15.39
CA PRO A 273 -8.20 -5.01 16.39
C PRO A 273 -7.12 -4.95 17.48
N ARG A 274 -6.97 -3.78 18.08
CA ARG A 274 -6.15 -3.65 19.30
C ARG A 274 -7.03 -3.99 20.51
N GLU A 275 -6.51 -4.84 21.36
CA GLU A 275 -7.15 -5.15 22.64
C GLU A 275 -7.42 -3.86 23.44
N ASN A 276 -8.65 -3.67 23.87
CA ASN A 276 -9.14 -2.44 24.49
C ASN A 276 -8.88 -1.16 23.68
N GLY A 277 -8.72 -1.30 22.35
CA GLY A 277 -8.52 -0.19 21.43
C GLY A 277 -9.76 0.70 21.25
N HIS A 278 -9.61 1.73 20.42
CA HIS A 278 -10.71 2.63 20.08
C HIS A 278 -11.85 1.88 19.39
N THR A 279 -11.53 1.02 18.44
CA THR A 279 -12.51 0.26 17.65
C THR A 279 -13.37 -0.65 18.52
N GLU A 280 -12.78 -1.40 19.45
CA GLU A 280 -13.55 -2.25 20.37
C GLU A 280 -14.46 -1.46 21.28
N ARG A 281 -13.99 -0.31 21.81
CA ARG A 281 -14.83 0.58 22.62
C ARG A 281 -16.02 1.11 21.82
N LEU A 282 -15.78 1.53 20.56
CA LEU A 282 -16.83 2.04 19.68
C LEU A 282 -17.88 0.95 19.36
N ILE A 283 -17.47 -0.28 19.12
CA ILE A 283 -18.39 -1.43 18.91
C ILE A 283 -19.30 -1.63 20.11
N ARG A 284 -18.74 -1.58 21.34
CA ARG A 284 -19.54 -1.68 22.58
C ARG A 284 -20.50 -0.50 22.73
N GLN A 285 -20.04 0.74 22.48
CA GLN A 285 -20.85 1.95 22.57
C GLN A 285 -22.03 1.96 21.59
N LEU A 286 -21.84 1.38 20.42
CA LEU A 286 -22.86 1.29 19.37
C LEU A 286 -23.70 -0.01 19.47
N ASN A 287 -23.53 -0.83 20.51
CA ASN A 287 -24.21 -2.12 20.71
C ASN A 287 -24.03 -3.11 19.54
N LEU A 288 -22.89 -3.10 18.89
CA LEU A 288 -22.57 -3.90 17.70
C LEU A 288 -21.89 -5.24 18.00
N THR A 289 -21.73 -5.65 19.25
CA THR A 289 -20.95 -6.84 19.65
C THR A 289 -21.43 -8.12 18.94
N ASN A 290 -22.73 -8.27 18.70
CA ASN A 290 -23.30 -9.43 18.01
C ASN A 290 -23.37 -9.27 16.49
N HIS A 291 -22.98 -8.12 15.94
CA HIS A 291 -23.10 -7.78 14.52
C HIS A 291 -21.74 -7.66 13.83
N VAL A 292 -20.65 -7.53 14.58
CA VAL A 292 -19.30 -7.35 14.04
C VAL A 292 -18.42 -8.53 14.42
N SER A 293 -17.74 -9.10 13.43
CA SER A 293 -16.72 -10.14 13.63
C SER A 293 -15.41 -9.73 12.97
N PHE A 294 -14.29 -9.94 13.68
CA PHE A 294 -12.96 -9.74 13.12
C PHE A 294 -12.41 -11.03 12.55
N LYS A 295 -11.81 -10.93 11.38
CA LYS A 295 -11.06 -11.98 10.70
C LYS A 295 -9.60 -11.56 10.67
N THR A 296 -8.76 -12.30 11.41
CA THR A 296 -7.37 -11.93 11.65
C THR A 296 -6.42 -12.95 11.03
N ASN A 297 -5.25 -12.48 10.58
CA ASN A 297 -4.18 -13.32 10.04
C ASN A 297 -4.61 -14.23 8.87
N LEU A 298 -5.52 -13.73 8.04
CA LEU A 298 -6.01 -14.46 6.88
C LEU A 298 -4.94 -14.57 5.78
N SER A 299 -4.92 -15.68 5.06
CA SER A 299 -4.24 -15.82 3.78
C SER A 299 -4.93 -14.99 2.69
N LYS A 300 -4.30 -14.81 1.52
CA LYS A 300 -4.93 -14.12 0.38
C LYS A 300 -6.23 -14.83 -0.06
N GLU A 301 -6.22 -16.16 -0.07
CA GLU A 301 -7.37 -17.00 -0.43
C GLU A 301 -8.52 -16.83 0.55
N GLU A 302 -8.23 -16.74 1.84
CA GLU A 302 -9.23 -16.49 2.88
C GLU A 302 -9.80 -15.07 2.77
N VAL A 303 -8.97 -14.06 2.44
CA VAL A 303 -9.47 -12.70 2.14
C VAL A 303 -10.37 -12.70 0.91
N ALA A 304 -9.99 -13.41 -0.16
CA ALA A 304 -10.82 -13.55 -1.35
C ALA A 304 -12.16 -14.24 -1.03
N TYR A 305 -12.15 -15.26 -0.17
CA TYR A 305 -13.37 -15.92 0.30
C TYR A 305 -14.29 -14.96 1.06
N GLU A 306 -13.74 -14.09 1.92
CA GLU A 306 -14.53 -13.08 2.63
C GLU A 306 -15.24 -12.13 1.65
N TYR A 307 -14.57 -11.69 0.58
CA TYR A 307 -15.21 -10.91 -0.48
C TYR A 307 -16.28 -11.74 -1.22
N GLN A 308 -15.94 -12.94 -1.69
CA GLN A 308 -16.79 -13.79 -2.48
C GLN A 308 -18.08 -14.22 -1.74
N SER A 309 -17.97 -14.47 -0.43
CA SER A 309 -19.09 -14.89 0.43
C SER A 309 -19.97 -13.74 0.91
N SER A 310 -19.53 -12.49 0.77
CA SER A 310 -20.27 -11.31 1.24
C SER A 310 -21.19 -10.75 0.16
N SER A 311 -22.35 -10.24 0.57
CA SER A 311 -23.30 -9.60 -0.34
C SER A 311 -22.84 -8.20 -0.77
N LEU A 312 -22.03 -7.54 0.04
CA LEU A 312 -21.56 -6.17 -0.17
C LEU A 312 -20.16 -5.98 0.42
N ALA A 313 -19.28 -5.32 -0.31
CA ALA A 313 -18.01 -4.78 0.21
C ALA A 313 -18.17 -3.28 0.48
N VAL A 314 -17.70 -2.81 1.64
CA VAL A 314 -17.69 -1.40 2.02
C VAL A 314 -16.26 -0.94 2.24
N ILE A 315 -15.83 0.09 1.50
CA ILE A 315 -14.51 0.68 1.58
C ILE A 315 -14.62 2.11 2.07
N SER A 316 -14.33 2.34 3.35
CA SER A 316 -14.54 3.65 4.01
C SER A 316 -13.27 4.47 4.18
N SER A 317 -12.19 4.11 3.50
CA SER A 317 -10.91 4.80 3.65
C SER A 317 -11.00 6.29 3.36
N LEU A 318 -10.37 7.10 4.23
CA LEU A 318 -10.27 8.56 4.06
C LEU A 318 -9.13 8.94 3.11
N TYR A 319 -8.19 8.02 2.89
CA TYR A 319 -7.11 8.16 1.92
C TYR A 319 -6.57 6.79 1.49
N GLU A 320 -6.37 6.62 0.18
CA GLU A 320 -5.70 5.47 -0.43
C GLU A 320 -4.78 5.96 -1.56
N GLY A 321 -3.58 5.41 -1.65
CA GLY A 321 -2.69 5.66 -2.79
C GLY A 321 -3.18 4.95 -4.05
N PHE A 322 -3.70 3.72 -3.88
CA PHE A 322 -4.30 2.90 -4.93
C PHE A 322 -5.71 2.43 -4.53
N GLY A 323 -5.83 1.63 -3.48
CA GLY A 323 -7.11 1.08 -3.02
C GLY A 323 -7.23 -0.41 -3.32
N PHE A 324 -6.24 -1.21 -2.92
CA PHE A 324 -6.28 -2.67 -3.08
C PHE A 324 -7.60 -3.29 -2.63
N PRO A 325 -8.17 -2.94 -1.45
CA PRO A 325 -9.43 -3.54 -1.02
C PRO A 325 -10.60 -3.31 -1.99
N ALA A 326 -10.65 -2.16 -2.67
CA ALA A 326 -11.67 -1.89 -3.67
C ALA A 326 -11.46 -2.72 -4.94
N ALA A 327 -10.23 -2.76 -5.44
CA ALA A 327 -9.88 -3.52 -6.63
C ALA A 327 -10.05 -5.04 -6.42
N GLU A 328 -9.68 -5.58 -5.25
CA GLU A 328 -9.87 -6.98 -4.85
C GLU A 328 -11.35 -7.35 -4.76
N ALA A 329 -12.18 -6.53 -4.11
CA ALA A 329 -13.63 -6.74 -4.04
C ALA A 329 -14.26 -6.76 -5.43
N MET A 330 -13.86 -5.84 -6.31
CA MET A 330 -14.33 -5.79 -7.71
C MET A 330 -13.90 -7.04 -8.48
N ALA A 331 -12.63 -7.47 -8.37
CA ALA A 331 -12.14 -8.67 -9.04
C ALA A 331 -12.93 -9.92 -8.59
N CYS A 332 -13.27 -10.02 -7.30
CA CYS A 332 -14.16 -11.07 -6.75
C CYS A 332 -15.64 -10.93 -7.19
N GLY A 333 -15.98 -9.89 -7.95
CA GLY A 333 -17.35 -9.64 -8.40
C GLY A 333 -18.29 -9.26 -7.26
N THR A 334 -17.79 -8.78 -6.13
CA THR A 334 -18.60 -8.36 -4.98
C THR A 334 -19.14 -6.97 -5.21
N PRO A 335 -20.45 -6.72 -5.06
CA PRO A 335 -21.01 -5.37 -5.06
C PRO A 335 -20.24 -4.45 -4.11
N ILE A 336 -19.98 -3.21 -4.52
CA ILE A 336 -19.10 -2.31 -3.76
C ILE A 336 -19.74 -0.96 -3.50
N ILE A 337 -19.61 -0.48 -2.27
CA ILE A 337 -19.83 0.91 -1.86
C ILE A 337 -18.51 1.44 -1.33
N SER A 338 -18.07 2.58 -1.85
CA SER A 338 -16.77 3.15 -1.49
C SER A 338 -16.86 4.63 -1.16
N SER A 339 -15.98 5.10 -0.29
CA SER A 339 -15.82 6.54 -0.09
C SER A 339 -15.32 7.21 -1.38
N ASN A 340 -15.81 8.41 -1.65
CA ASN A 340 -15.35 9.27 -2.76
C ASN A 340 -14.06 9.99 -2.36
N SER A 341 -13.01 9.21 -2.03
CA SER A 341 -11.74 9.74 -1.51
C SER A 341 -10.55 9.26 -2.31
N SER A 342 -9.63 10.19 -2.57
CA SER A 342 -8.31 9.91 -3.16
C SER A 342 -8.37 9.04 -4.44
N ALA A 343 -7.68 7.90 -4.49
CA ALA A 343 -7.67 7.01 -5.65
C ALA A 343 -8.93 6.13 -5.79
N LEU A 344 -9.79 6.03 -4.78
CA LEU A 344 -10.93 5.11 -4.80
C LEU A 344 -11.91 5.35 -5.95
N PRO A 345 -12.28 6.61 -6.32
CA PRO A 345 -13.11 6.87 -7.49
C PRO A 345 -12.50 6.37 -8.81
N GLU A 346 -11.16 6.41 -8.93
CA GLU A 346 -10.46 5.91 -10.12
C GLU A 346 -10.55 4.38 -10.25
N ILE A 347 -10.61 3.68 -9.12
CA ILE A 347 -10.72 2.21 -9.07
C ILE A 347 -12.17 1.79 -9.27
N VAL A 348 -13.11 2.37 -8.51
CA VAL A 348 -14.51 1.95 -8.50
C VAL A 348 -15.26 2.39 -9.75
N GLN A 349 -14.91 3.57 -10.30
CA GLN A 349 -15.60 4.15 -11.46
C GLN A 349 -17.13 4.08 -11.33
N ASP A 350 -17.83 3.66 -12.40
CA ASP A 350 -19.29 3.49 -12.43
C ASP A 350 -19.72 2.07 -12.04
N PHE A 351 -18.80 1.25 -11.51
CA PHE A 351 -19.08 -0.15 -11.14
C PHE A 351 -19.54 -0.34 -9.69
N GLY A 352 -19.61 0.75 -8.93
CA GLY A 352 -20.09 0.76 -7.54
C GLY A 352 -20.70 2.10 -7.17
N GLN A 353 -21.14 2.23 -5.93
CA GLN A 353 -21.70 3.48 -5.42
C GLN A 353 -20.66 4.21 -4.57
N LEU A 354 -20.50 5.53 -4.80
CA LEU A 354 -19.61 6.39 -4.02
C LEU A 354 -20.41 7.22 -3.03
N TYR A 355 -19.81 7.48 -1.85
CA TYR A 355 -20.39 8.34 -0.82
C TYR A 355 -19.33 9.32 -0.26
N GLU A 356 -19.78 10.38 0.41
CA GLU A 356 -18.92 11.39 1.02
C GLU A 356 -18.04 10.80 2.14
N PRO A 357 -16.69 10.94 2.08
CA PRO A 357 -15.77 10.36 3.06
C PRO A 357 -16.09 10.81 4.50
N GLY A 358 -16.14 9.84 5.43
CA GLY A 358 -16.41 10.11 6.84
C GLY A 358 -17.88 10.34 7.20
N ASN A 359 -18.78 10.37 6.21
CA ASN A 359 -20.22 10.58 6.40
C ASN A 359 -20.95 9.23 6.59
N SER A 360 -21.26 8.89 7.84
CA SER A 360 -21.95 7.63 8.19
C SER A 360 -23.40 7.59 7.72
N ASP A 361 -24.09 8.73 7.66
CA ASP A 361 -25.47 8.80 7.17
C ASP A 361 -25.53 8.58 5.65
N ALA A 362 -24.63 9.20 4.89
CA ALA A 362 -24.50 8.94 3.47
C ALA A 362 -24.16 7.48 3.17
N LEU A 363 -23.27 6.85 3.96
CA LEU A 363 -22.97 5.42 3.83
C LEU A 363 -24.19 4.56 4.16
N LYS A 364 -24.93 4.88 5.22
CA LYS A 364 -26.18 4.21 5.59
C LYS A 364 -27.16 4.25 4.42
N ASP A 365 -27.37 5.43 3.81
CA ASP A 365 -28.31 5.59 2.67
C ASP A 365 -27.85 4.75 1.46
N CYS A 366 -26.55 4.66 1.18
CA CYS A 366 -26.01 3.79 0.14
C CYS A 366 -26.26 2.30 0.43
N ILE A 367 -26.11 1.85 1.69
CA ILE A 367 -26.37 0.46 2.08
C ILE A 367 -27.87 0.15 1.96
N GLU A 368 -28.76 1.07 2.37
CA GLU A 368 -30.20 0.91 2.16
C GLU A 368 -30.55 0.82 0.68
N ASN A 369 -29.97 1.68 -0.16
CA ASN A 369 -30.15 1.61 -1.62
C ASN A 369 -29.69 0.26 -2.18
N PHE A 370 -28.56 -0.28 -1.70
CA PHE A 370 -28.11 -1.63 -2.09
C PHE A 370 -29.15 -2.69 -1.73
N TYR A 371 -29.71 -2.69 -0.51
CA TYR A 371 -30.70 -3.68 -0.12
C TYR A 371 -31.99 -3.62 -0.93
N LEU A 372 -32.38 -2.42 -1.38
CA LEU A 372 -33.55 -2.23 -2.24
C LEU A 372 -33.29 -2.60 -3.71
N ASN A 373 -32.07 -2.44 -4.20
CA ASN A 373 -31.72 -2.54 -5.63
C ASN A 373 -30.62 -3.59 -5.91
N ARG A 374 -30.61 -4.72 -5.19
CA ARG A 374 -29.55 -5.74 -5.26
C ARG A 374 -29.21 -6.22 -6.67
N SER A 375 -30.26 -6.40 -7.53
CA SER A 375 -30.04 -6.86 -8.91
C SER A 375 -29.15 -5.88 -9.68
N ALA A 376 -29.43 -4.58 -9.60
CA ALA A 376 -28.65 -3.55 -10.28
C ALA A 376 -27.18 -3.53 -9.79
N PHE A 377 -26.98 -3.63 -8.47
CA PHE A 377 -25.61 -3.71 -7.90
C PHE A 377 -24.88 -4.99 -8.33
N ASN A 378 -25.57 -6.13 -8.43
CA ASN A 378 -24.95 -7.35 -8.92
C ASN A 378 -24.55 -7.25 -10.40
N ASP A 379 -25.33 -6.55 -11.22
CA ASP A 379 -24.98 -6.33 -12.62
C ASP A 379 -23.80 -5.37 -12.77
N LEU A 380 -23.72 -4.34 -11.94
CA LEU A 380 -22.53 -3.48 -11.85
C LEU A 380 -21.30 -4.28 -11.38
N ALA A 381 -21.44 -5.13 -10.37
CA ALA A 381 -20.35 -5.95 -9.86
C ALA A 381 -19.81 -6.94 -10.90
N LYS A 382 -20.67 -7.52 -11.76
CA LYS A 382 -20.22 -8.36 -12.88
C LYS A 382 -19.35 -7.56 -13.87
N LYS A 383 -19.79 -6.35 -14.25
CA LYS A 383 -19.04 -5.47 -15.14
C LYS A 383 -17.72 -5.02 -14.47
N GLY A 384 -17.78 -4.67 -13.19
CA GLY A 384 -16.61 -4.29 -12.40
C GLY A 384 -15.58 -5.40 -12.30
N SER A 385 -16.01 -6.67 -12.18
CA SER A 385 -15.11 -7.82 -12.18
C SER A 385 -14.37 -7.97 -13.50
N LEU A 386 -15.06 -7.82 -14.63
CA LEU A 386 -14.44 -7.87 -15.97
C LEU A 386 -13.41 -6.73 -16.12
N TYR A 387 -13.78 -5.51 -15.75
CA TYR A 387 -12.89 -4.36 -15.76
C TYR A 387 -11.65 -4.56 -14.87
N ALA A 388 -11.82 -5.07 -13.65
CA ALA A 388 -10.71 -5.31 -12.73
C ALA A 388 -9.75 -6.37 -13.27
N ASN A 389 -10.26 -7.46 -13.85
CA ASN A 389 -9.45 -8.52 -14.46
C ASN A 389 -8.67 -8.02 -15.68
N GLU A 390 -9.25 -7.10 -16.44
CA GLU A 390 -8.57 -6.52 -17.61
C GLU A 390 -7.54 -5.47 -17.22
N THR A 391 -7.85 -4.60 -16.26
CA THR A 391 -7.05 -3.42 -15.93
C THR A 391 -5.93 -3.73 -14.94
N PHE A 392 -6.20 -4.59 -13.95
CA PHE A 392 -5.24 -4.88 -12.86
C PHE A 392 -4.49 -6.20 -13.07
N ASN A 393 -4.29 -6.59 -14.32
CA ASN A 393 -3.54 -7.78 -14.71
C ASN A 393 -2.03 -7.49 -14.71
N TRP A 394 -1.26 -8.24 -13.93
CA TRP A 394 0.19 -8.07 -13.84
C TRP A 394 0.93 -8.26 -15.16
N GLU A 395 0.42 -9.07 -16.08
CA GLU A 395 1.06 -9.25 -17.39
C GLU A 395 1.01 -7.97 -18.22
N LYS A 396 -0.13 -7.28 -18.23
CA LYS A 396 -0.28 -5.96 -18.90
C LYS A 396 0.53 -4.89 -18.18
N ILE A 397 0.46 -4.85 -16.86
CA ILE A 397 1.17 -3.88 -16.03
C ILE A 397 2.69 -4.01 -16.20
N ALA A 398 3.20 -5.23 -16.30
CA ALA A 398 4.62 -5.46 -16.56
C ALA A 398 5.06 -4.92 -17.93
N LEU A 399 4.19 -4.95 -18.96
CA LEU A 399 4.44 -4.32 -20.26
C LEU A 399 4.59 -2.80 -20.12
N ASP A 400 3.68 -2.16 -19.38
CA ASP A 400 3.74 -0.71 -19.16
C ASP A 400 5.03 -0.33 -18.41
N TYR A 401 5.44 -1.12 -17.42
CA TYR A 401 6.73 -0.92 -16.74
C TYR A 401 7.91 -1.09 -17.69
N GLU A 402 7.91 -2.14 -18.50
CA GLU A 402 8.96 -2.42 -19.49
C GLU A 402 9.12 -1.26 -20.49
N GLU A 403 8.02 -0.72 -21.01
CA GLU A 403 8.03 0.46 -21.88
C GLU A 403 8.70 1.66 -21.19
N GLN A 404 8.33 1.94 -19.94
CA GLN A 404 8.92 3.04 -19.18
C GLN A 404 10.41 2.79 -18.87
N PHE A 405 10.83 1.55 -18.71
CA PHE A 405 12.24 1.19 -18.51
C PHE A 405 13.06 1.42 -19.77
N LEU A 406 12.58 0.95 -20.92
CA LEU A 406 13.24 1.14 -22.22
C LEU A 406 13.39 2.63 -22.56
N GLU A 407 12.33 3.42 -22.40
CA GLU A 407 12.36 4.88 -22.57
C GLU A 407 13.42 5.55 -21.66
N THR A 408 13.53 5.07 -20.40
CA THR A 408 14.49 5.60 -19.45
C THR A 408 15.93 5.26 -19.80
N ILE A 409 16.17 4.04 -20.29
CA ILE A 409 17.48 3.57 -20.78
C ILE A 409 17.92 4.37 -22.01
N GLU A 410 17.03 4.54 -22.99
CA GLU A 410 17.31 5.31 -24.20
C GLU A 410 17.69 6.75 -23.89
N LYS A 411 16.91 7.42 -23.03
CA LYS A 411 17.19 8.80 -22.59
C LYS A 411 18.50 8.92 -21.82
N PHE A 412 18.85 7.93 -21.03
CA PHE A 412 20.11 7.93 -20.27
C PHE A 412 21.32 7.80 -21.19
N ASN A 413 21.25 6.93 -22.20
CA ASN A 413 22.32 6.68 -23.16
C ASN A 413 22.51 7.83 -24.16
N SER A 414 21.48 8.67 -24.32
CA SER A 414 21.49 9.82 -25.25
C SER A 414 22.02 11.11 -24.60
N CYS A 415 22.27 11.14 -23.29
CA CYS A 415 22.82 12.25 -22.51
C CYS A 415 24.31 12.06 -22.23
#